data_b966482ae2d6a2743fd2c6795ed4f20a
#
_entry.id   b966482ae2d6a2743fd2c6795ed4f20a
#
_cell.length_a   1.000
_cell.length_b   1.000
_cell.length_c   1.000
_cell.angle_alpha   90.00
_cell.angle_beta   90.00
_cell.angle_gamma   90.00
#
_symmetry.space_group_name_H-M   'P 1'
#
loop_
_entity.id
_entity.type
_entity.pdbx_description
1 polymer ?
#
loop_
_entity_poly.entity_id
_entity_poly.type
_entity_poly.pdbx_seq_one_letter_code
_entity_poly.pdbx_strand_id
1 'polypeptide(L)'
;MRKRLIALATALAFVCLLDPNVAFASAVPVTIEIGADGAPIGTSGEGWTYADGKLTLGAGHAFTFTGHALNVSSENLLRNKGVIEDGTFVDASQTSGFAVRNEAGGVIRGGAFTASIGNAGIIAGGTFNSDPNDPTKSYVSTSSGTITGGTFDCMVMGMRSGAIEDGTFNESVNIFKGFAINGGTFNGEVNSGNSSNLGGSICGGTFNGRMQNQGTIEDGVFHGTVQNASNNAGAGAIAGGTFNGYVNNYDGAVISSGTFNDGGENNNVTNDGTIRGGEFNIGVDNGGAIEGQGVFNAYVQNGYMRFDPDENRSCTIKGGTFNSDEIDNFGTIEGGTFSGKILSRGVIAGGA
;
A
#
# COMPACT_ATOMS: atom_id res chain seq x y z
N MET A 1 31.76 -37.61 6.46
CA MET A 1 31.77 -36.33 5.73
C MET A 1 30.38 -36.09 5.17
N ARG A 2 29.55 -35.29 5.86
CA ARG A 2 28.24 -34.85 5.38
C ARG A 2 28.34 -33.35 5.18
N LYS A 3 28.35 -32.93 3.91
CA LYS A 3 28.28 -31.50 3.52
C LYS A 3 26.90 -30.98 3.84
N ARG A 4 26.81 -30.03 4.78
CA ARG A 4 25.60 -29.24 5.01
C ARG A 4 25.49 -28.22 3.86
N LEU A 5 24.44 -28.35 3.08
CA LEU A 5 24.02 -27.32 2.12
C LEU A 5 23.35 -26.22 2.94
N ILE A 6 24.05 -25.10 3.10
CA ILE A 6 23.43 -23.86 3.59
C ILE A 6 22.76 -23.24 2.37
N ALA A 7 21.43 -23.30 2.33
CA ALA A 7 20.66 -22.52 1.38
C ALA A 7 20.74 -21.04 1.83
N LEU A 8 21.57 -20.30 1.15
CA LEU A 8 21.63 -18.83 1.27
C LEU A 8 20.40 -18.28 0.55
N ALA A 9 19.39 -17.90 1.30
CA ALA A 9 18.31 -17.08 0.80
C ALA A 9 18.91 -15.68 0.53
N THR A 10 19.33 -15.45 -0.71
CA THR A 10 19.62 -14.11 -1.20
C THR A 10 18.29 -13.38 -1.30
N ALA A 11 17.95 -12.64 -0.25
CA ALA A 11 17.02 -11.54 -0.35
C ALA A 11 17.60 -10.59 -1.38
N LEU A 12 16.99 -10.52 -2.56
CA LEU A 12 17.28 -9.53 -3.56
C LEU A 12 16.66 -8.21 -3.03
N ALA A 13 17.41 -7.52 -2.18
CA ALA A 13 17.13 -6.15 -1.86
C ALA A 13 17.29 -5.36 -3.16
N PHE A 14 16.18 -5.11 -3.83
CA PHE A 14 16.10 -4.12 -4.89
C PHE A 14 16.21 -2.77 -4.19
N VAL A 15 17.44 -2.36 -3.88
CA VAL A 15 17.73 -0.99 -3.49
C VAL A 15 17.48 -0.15 -4.73
N CYS A 16 16.27 0.38 -4.87
CA CYS A 16 16.00 1.49 -5.77
C CYS A 16 16.67 2.72 -5.17
N LEU A 17 17.98 2.87 -5.42
CA LEU A 17 18.65 4.17 -5.38
C LEU A 17 18.19 4.95 -6.62
N LEU A 18 16.95 5.40 -6.64
CA LEU A 18 16.60 6.58 -7.42
C LEU A 18 17.13 7.75 -6.60
N ASP A 19 18.26 8.29 -7.05
CA ASP A 19 18.80 9.55 -6.55
C ASP A 19 17.66 10.61 -6.66
N PRO A 20 17.13 11.16 -5.56
CA PRO A 20 16.12 12.21 -5.61
C PRO A 20 16.64 13.48 -6.31
N ASN A 21 17.92 13.52 -6.60
CA ASN A 21 18.62 14.56 -7.36
C ASN A 21 18.99 14.10 -8.78
N VAL A 22 18.14 13.34 -9.48
CA VAL A 22 18.29 13.30 -10.93
C VAL A 22 18.17 14.75 -11.40
N ALA A 23 19.32 15.41 -11.61
CA ALA A 23 19.40 16.72 -12.22
C ALA A 23 18.79 16.58 -13.61
N PHE A 24 17.49 16.82 -13.72
CA PHE A 24 16.89 17.03 -15.03
C PHE A 24 17.65 18.16 -15.67
N ALA A 25 18.32 17.90 -16.78
CA ALA A 25 18.91 18.93 -17.63
C ALA A 25 17.87 20.05 -17.70
N SER A 26 18.29 21.30 -17.49
CA SER A 26 17.39 22.45 -17.35
C SER A 26 16.37 22.44 -18.49
N ALA A 27 15.14 22.03 -18.17
CA ALA A 27 14.08 21.99 -19.16
C ALA A 27 13.76 23.42 -19.58
N VAL A 28 13.55 23.66 -20.85
CA VAL A 28 13.22 24.98 -21.37
C VAL A 28 11.80 25.35 -20.88
N PRO A 29 11.64 26.47 -20.16
CA PRO A 29 10.32 26.88 -19.68
C PRO A 29 9.43 27.36 -20.83
N VAL A 30 8.21 26.86 -20.87
CA VAL A 30 7.20 27.20 -21.89
C VAL A 30 5.89 27.50 -21.20
N THR A 31 5.25 28.62 -21.56
CA THR A 31 3.91 28.96 -21.10
C THR A 31 2.90 28.67 -22.21
N ILE A 32 1.82 27.94 -21.86
CA ILE A 32 0.70 27.66 -22.75
C ILE A 32 -0.54 28.38 -22.15
N GLU A 33 -1.08 29.32 -22.90
CA GLU A 33 -2.31 30.02 -22.53
C GLU A 33 -3.53 29.22 -22.97
N ILE A 34 -4.49 29.03 -22.06
CA ILE A 34 -5.75 28.35 -22.32
C ILE A 34 -6.87 29.33 -22.48
N GLY A 35 -7.58 29.23 -23.58
CA GLY A 35 -8.75 30.06 -23.90
C GLY A 35 -9.98 29.71 -23.06
N ALA A 36 -11.01 30.52 -23.16
CA ALA A 36 -12.28 30.34 -22.46
C ALA A 36 -13.06 29.08 -22.88
N ASP A 37 -12.70 28.50 -24.03
CA ASP A 37 -13.23 27.23 -24.52
C ASP A 37 -12.53 25.99 -23.90
N GLY A 38 -11.52 26.24 -23.06
CA GLY A 38 -10.73 25.18 -22.45
C GLY A 38 -9.72 24.53 -23.38
N ALA A 39 -9.37 25.17 -24.49
CA ALA A 39 -8.35 24.71 -25.43
C ALA A 39 -7.12 25.65 -25.43
N PRO A 40 -5.93 25.17 -25.83
CA PRO A 40 -4.76 26.02 -26.01
C PRO A 40 -5.01 27.13 -27.05
N ILE A 41 -4.55 28.33 -26.77
CA ILE A 41 -4.57 29.43 -27.77
C ILE A 41 -3.45 29.14 -28.76
N GLY A 42 -3.83 28.72 -29.98
CA GLY A 42 -2.93 28.30 -31.03
C GLY A 42 -2.87 26.76 -31.18
N THR A 43 -2.18 26.31 -32.23
CA THR A 43 -2.09 24.89 -32.58
C THR A 43 -0.71 24.28 -32.32
N SER A 44 0.30 25.12 -32.06
CA SER A 44 1.67 24.67 -31.76
C SER A 44 2.51 25.79 -31.16
N GLY A 45 3.58 25.43 -30.50
CA GLY A 45 4.60 26.30 -29.96
C GLY A 45 5.87 25.51 -29.68
N GLU A 46 6.78 26.12 -28.91
CA GLU A 46 8.02 25.48 -28.54
C GLU A 46 7.76 24.22 -27.70
N GLY A 47 8.12 23.08 -28.23
CA GLY A 47 7.98 21.80 -27.55
C GLY A 47 6.55 21.27 -27.42
N TRP A 48 5.53 21.86 -28.02
CA TRP A 48 4.15 21.37 -27.95
C TRP A 48 3.38 21.48 -29.27
N THR A 49 2.38 20.62 -29.41
CA THR A 49 1.42 20.63 -30.54
C THR A 49 0.01 20.34 -30.04
N TYR A 50 -0.98 21.01 -30.64
CA TYR A 50 -2.41 20.73 -30.42
C TYR A 50 -3.09 20.49 -31.77
N ALA A 51 -3.56 19.25 -31.95
CA ALA A 51 -4.23 18.86 -33.17
C ALA A 51 -5.33 17.80 -32.86
N ASP A 52 -6.46 17.89 -33.51
CA ASP A 52 -7.59 16.97 -33.37
C ASP A 52 -7.97 16.72 -31.87
N GLY A 53 -8.02 17.80 -31.07
CA GLY A 53 -8.29 17.73 -29.63
C GLY A 53 -7.16 17.16 -28.78
N LYS A 54 -5.99 16.84 -29.33
CA LYS A 54 -4.87 16.19 -28.62
C LYS A 54 -3.73 17.18 -28.42
N LEU A 55 -3.40 17.43 -27.13
CA LEU A 55 -2.24 18.21 -26.74
C LEU A 55 -1.07 17.26 -26.44
N THR A 56 0.04 17.46 -27.14
CA THR A 56 1.27 16.73 -26.92
C THR A 56 2.35 17.66 -26.42
N LEU A 57 2.93 17.34 -25.26
CA LEU A 57 4.03 18.03 -24.62
C LEU A 57 5.32 17.24 -24.86
N GLY A 58 6.31 17.88 -25.46
CA GLY A 58 7.58 17.26 -25.84
C GLY A 58 8.60 17.22 -24.71
N ALA A 59 9.53 16.29 -24.79
CA ALA A 59 10.65 16.18 -23.85
C ALA A 59 11.57 17.41 -23.91
N GLY A 60 12.28 17.69 -22.82
CA GLY A 60 13.21 18.81 -22.70
C GLY A 60 12.57 20.16 -22.41
N HIS A 61 11.25 20.22 -22.23
CA HIS A 61 10.51 21.42 -21.95
C HIS A 61 9.71 21.30 -20.64
N ALA A 62 9.56 22.42 -19.92
CA ALA A 62 8.77 22.55 -18.71
C ALA A 62 7.58 23.49 -18.97
N PHE A 63 6.37 22.98 -18.83
CA PHE A 63 5.13 23.65 -19.24
C PHE A 63 4.35 24.16 -18.05
N THR A 64 4.03 25.45 -18.11
CA THR A 64 3.08 26.11 -17.21
C THR A 64 1.85 26.52 -18.00
N PHE A 65 0.67 26.13 -17.52
CA PHE A 65 -0.60 26.47 -18.14
C PHE A 65 -1.23 27.65 -17.42
N THR A 66 -1.65 28.64 -18.19
CA THR A 66 -2.24 29.89 -17.69
C THR A 66 -3.58 30.17 -18.35
N GLY A 67 -4.34 31.11 -17.80
CA GLY A 67 -5.67 31.45 -18.30
C GLY A 67 -6.76 30.58 -17.69
N HIS A 68 -7.46 29.80 -18.50
CA HIS A 68 -8.55 28.92 -18.06
C HIS A 68 -8.07 27.48 -17.80
N ALA A 69 -8.96 26.64 -17.27
CA ALA A 69 -8.67 25.22 -17.14
C ALA A 69 -8.59 24.56 -18.53
N LEU A 70 -7.61 23.69 -18.72
CA LEU A 70 -7.52 22.84 -19.92
C LEU A 70 -8.57 21.74 -19.83
N ASN A 71 -9.49 21.70 -20.79
CA ASN A 71 -10.45 20.60 -20.94
C ASN A 71 -9.75 19.39 -21.52
N VAL A 72 -9.61 18.34 -20.71
CA VAL A 72 -9.03 17.05 -21.12
C VAL A 72 -10.10 15.98 -21.13
N SER A 73 -9.90 14.93 -21.94
CA SER A 73 -10.75 13.75 -21.97
C SER A 73 -10.02 12.62 -22.70
N SER A 74 -10.61 11.45 -22.78
CA SER A 74 -10.04 10.37 -23.62
C SER A 74 -10.01 10.74 -25.12
N GLU A 75 -10.83 11.67 -25.55
CA GLU A 75 -10.84 12.24 -26.92
C GLU A 75 -9.93 13.45 -27.02
N ASN A 76 -9.99 14.36 -26.04
CA ASN A 76 -9.11 15.53 -25.90
C ASN A 76 -7.92 15.18 -24.99
N LEU A 77 -7.07 14.30 -25.47
CA LEU A 77 -6.01 13.66 -24.68
C LEU A 77 -4.81 14.58 -24.49
N LEU A 78 -4.39 14.77 -23.23
CA LEU A 78 -3.09 15.35 -22.91
C LEU A 78 -2.04 14.25 -22.82
N ARG A 79 -1.01 14.33 -23.68
CA ARG A 79 0.18 13.47 -23.64
C ARG A 79 1.39 14.25 -23.15
N ASN A 80 1.92 13.84 -21.99
CA ASN A 80 3.10 14.48 -21.42
C ASN A 80 4.34 13.61 -21.55
N LYS A 81 5.36 14.15 -22.25
CA LYS A 81 6.74 13.64 -22.30
C LYS A 81 7.75 14.64 -21.73
N GLY A 82 7.30 15.85 -21.40
CA GLY A 82 8.07 16.92 -20.77
C GLY A 82 7.77 16.99 -19.27
N VAL A 83 7.83 18.20 -18.76
CA VAL A 83 7.54 18.49 -17.36
C VAL A 83 6.30 19.38 -17.30
N ILE A 84 5.27 18.98 -16.56
CA ILE A 84 4.15 19.85 -16.18
C ILE A 84 4.52 20.49 -14.85
N GLU A 85 4.73 21.81 -14.85
CA GLU A 85 5.07 22.58 -13.64
C GLU A 85 3.82 23.04 -12.90
N ASP A 86 2.79 23.51 -13.65
CA ASP A 86 1.54 24.00 -13.08
C ASP A 86 0.42 24.08 -14.14
N GLY A 87 -0.82 24.16 -13.68
CA GLY A 87 -2.02 24.31 -14.50
C GLY A 87 -3.25 23.69 -13.87
N THR A 88 -4.41 23.94 -14.48
CA THR A 88 -5.69 23.32 -14.09
C THR A 88 -6.19 22.43 -15.22
N PHE A 89 -6.49 21.18 -14.92
CA PHE A 89 -6.88 20.15 -15.90
C PHE A 89 -8.19 19.51 -15.45
N VAL A 90 -9.22 19.60 -16.30
CA VAL A 90 -10.56 19.15 -15.95
C VAL A 90 -11.09 18.21 -17.05
N ASP A 91 -11.53 17.02 -16.67
CA ASP A 91 -12.27 16.13 -17.56
C ASP A 91 -13.78 16.40 -17.39
N ALA A 92 -14.31 17.24 -18.26
CA ALA A 92 -15.73 17.51 -18.32
C ALA A 92 -16.52 16.47 -19.14
N SER A 93 -15.83 15.46 -19.73
CA SER A 93 -16.44 14.43 -20.54
C SER A 93 -17.03 13.32 -19.67
N GLN A 94 -18.00 12.62 -20.25
CA GLN A 94 -18.59 11.44 -19.64
C GLN A 94 -17.97 10.13 -20.21
N THR A 95 -16.83 10.25 -20.91
CA THR A 95 -16.19 9.11 -21.58
C THR A 95 -15.23 8.39 -20.64
N SER A 96 -15.17 7.07 -20.74
CA SER A 96 -14.18 6.26 -19.99
C SER A 96 -12.82 6.30 -20.68
N GLY A 97 -11.75 6.29 -19.88
CA GLY A 97 -10.36 6.23 -20.35
C GLY A 97 -9.50 7.33 -19.72
N PHE A 98 -8.22 7.31 -20.02
CA PHE A 98 -7.31 8.33 -19.49
C PHE A 98 -7.41 9.62 -20.28
N ALA A 99 -7.70 10.71 -19.58
CA ALA A 99 -7.70 12.06 -20.12
C ALA A 99 -6.27 12.66 -20.15
N VAL A 100 -5.41 12.22 -19.22
CA VAL A 100 -3.99 12.59 -19.17
C VAL A 100 -3.15 11.33 -19.23
N ARG A 101 -2.15 11.31 -20.10
CA ARG A 101 -1.11 10.28 -20.15
C ARG A 101 0.24 10.89 -19.84
N ASN A 102 0.74 10.63 -18.64
CA ASN A 102 2.11 10.92 -18.28
C ASN A 102 2.98 9.76 -18.75
N GLU A 103 3.60 9.94 -19.92
CA GLU A 103 4.35 8.89 -20.61
C GLU A 103 5.73 8.67 -19.94
N ALA A 104 6.43 7.61 -20.33
CA ALA A 104 7.80 7.36 -19.85
C ALA A 104 8.71 8.56 -20.14
N GLY A 105 9.38 9.06 -19.10
CA GLY A 105 10.18 10.29 -19.15
C GLY A 105 9.38 11.59 -18.91
N GLY A 106 8.05 11.53 -18.90
CA GLY A 106 7.21 12.67 -18.50
C GLY A 106 7.21 12.86 -16.98
N VAL A 107 7.14 14.11 -16.53
CA VAL A 107 7.10 14.46 -15.10
C VAL A 107 5.93 15.39 -14.84
N ILE A 108 5.19 15.16 -13.77
CA ILE A 108 4.20 16.08 -13.22
C ILE A 108 4.76 16.60 -11.89
N ARG A 109 5.10 17.88 -11.82
CA ARG A 109 5.61 18.54 -10.60
C ARG A 109 4.54 19.32 -9.87
N GLY A 110 3.51 19.78 -10.58
CA GLY A 110 2.47 20.61 -10.02
C GLY A 110 1.20 20.58 -10.88
N GLY A 111 0.25 21.42 -10.51
CA GLY A 111 -1.06 21.54 -11.15
C GLY A 111 -2.18 20.86 -10.38
N ALA A 112 -3.40 21.22 -10.73
CA ALA A 112 -4.63 20.67 -10.18
C ALA A 112 -5.35 19.84 -11.25
N PHE A 113 -5.59 18.57 -10.96
CA PHE A 113 -6.17 17.61 -11.89
C PHE A 113 -7.50 17.08 -11.33
N THR A 114 -8.58 17.32 -12.05
CA THR A 114 -9.86 16.64 -11.85
C THR A 114 -10.10 15.79 -13.11
N ALA A 115 -9.31 14.74 -13.26
CA ALA A 115 -9.24 13.93 -14.48
C ALA A 115 -8.61 12.56 -14.22
N SER A 116 -8.90 11.60 -15.09
CA SER A 116 -8.24 10.28 -15.04
C SER A 116 -6.84 10.34 -15.67
N ILE A 117 -5.85 9.83 -14.93
CA ILE A 117 -4.44 9.89 -15.31
C ILE A 117 -3.84 8.49 -15.43
N GLY A 118 -3.27 8.20 -16.60
CA GLY A 118 -2.38 7.06 -16.80
C GLY A 118 -0.93 7.48 -16.61
N ASN A 119 -0.28 6.99 -15.57
CA ASN A 119 1.11 7.34 -15.26
C ASN A 119 2.07 6.21 -15.58
N ALA A 120 3.00 6.48 -16.51
CA ALA A 120 4.16 5.67 -16.82
C ALA A 120 5.48 6.44 -16.62
N GLY A 121 5.39 7.71 -16.21
CA GLY A 121 6.48 8.61 -15.86
C GLY A 121 6.59 8.84 -14.36
N ILE A 122 6.87 10.06 -13.96
CA ILE A 122 7.01 10.47 -12.56
C ILE A 122 5.91 11.47 -12.21
N ILE A 123 5.23 11.25 -11.09
CA ILE A 123 4.41 12.25 -10.41
C ILE A 123 5.18 12.70 -9.17
N ALA A 124 5.71 13.92 -9.22
CA ALA A 124 6.52 14.49 -8.14
C ALA A 124 5.75 15.52 -7.29
N GLY A 125 4.56 15.93 -7.73
CA GLY A 125 3.72 16.88 -7.02
C GLY A 125 2.38 17.07 -7.74
N GLY A 126 1.61 18.08 -7.30
CA GLY A 126 0.28 18.37 -7.80
C GLY A 126 -0.83 17.87 -6.88
N THR A 127 -2.06 18.29 -7.20
CA THR A 127 -3.27 17.88 -6.49
C THR A 127 -4.18 17.12 -7.45
N PHE A 128 -4.60 15.95 -7.07
CA PHE A 128 -5.40 15.03 -7.88
C PHE A 128 -6.75 14.83 -7.19
N ASN A 129 -7.79 15.45 -7.75
CA ASN A 129 -9.11 15.51 -7.13
C ASN A 129 -10.08 14.51 -7.76
N SER A 130 -11.00 13.99 -6.98
CA SER A 130 -12.17 13.29 -7.49
C SER A 130 -13.09 14.26 -8.25
N ASP A 131 -13.77 13.76 -9.28
CA ASP A 131 -14.88 14.49 -9.89
C ASP A 131 -16.04 14.55 -8.86
N PRO A 132 -16.50 15.75 -8.48
CA PRO A 132 -17.57 15.88 -7.48
C PRO A 132 -18.91 15.28 -7.93
N ASN A 133 -19.11 15.07 -9.24
CA ASN A 133 -20.33 14.50 -9.79
C ASN A 133 -20.24 12.98 -9.94
N ASP A 134 -19.03 12.44 -10.15
CA ASP A 134 -18.78 11.02 -10.29
C ASP A 134 -17.33 10.67 -9.85
N PRO A 135 -17.12 10.34 -8.59
CA PRO A 135 -15.78 10.02 -8.06
C PRO A 135 -15.07 8.88 -8.79
N THR A 136 -15.80 8.04 -9.53
CA THR A 136 -15.22 6.89 -10.25
C THR A 136 -14.51 7.31 -11.54
N LYS A 137 -14.69 8.54 -11.99
CA LYS A 137 -14.12 9.05 -13.26
C LYS A 137 -12.75 9.69 -13.11
N SER A 138 -12.41 10.17 -11.91
CA SER A 138 -11.10 10.75 -11.65
C SER A 138 -10.28 9.78 -10.79
N TYR A 139 -9.23 9.25 -11.36
CA TYR A 139 -8.31 8.34 -10.68
C TYR A 139 -6.92 8.39 -11.30
N VAL A 140 -5.91 8.00 -10.55
CA VAL A 140 -4.55 7.84 -11.04
C VAL A 140 -4.21 6.36 -11.16
N SER A 141 -3.88 5.90 -12.36
CA SER A 141 -3.40 4.54 -12.59
C SER A 141 -1.93 4.56 -12.94
N THR A 142 -1.10 4.02 -12.06
CA THR A 142 0.34 3.90 -12.26
C THR A 142 0.69 2.46 -12.63
N SER A 143 1.11 2.23 -13.89
CA SER A 143 1.41 0.87 -14.35
C SER A 143 2.91 0.53 -14.33
N SER A 144 3.78 1.50 -14.55
CA SER A 144 5.24 1.38 -14.53
C SER A 144 5.92 2.68 -14.10
N GLY A 145 5.14 3.70 -13.77
CA GLY A 145 5.63 4.99 -13.28
C GLY A 145 5.84 5.01 -11.78
N THR A 146 6.36 6.11 -11.30
CA THR A 146 6.65 6.34 -9.88
C THR A 146 5.89 7.57 -9.40
N ILE A 147 5.38 7.51 -8.18
CA ILE A 147 4.83 8.65 -7.45
C ILE A 147 5.83 9.01 -6.34
N THR A 148 6.42 10.20 -6.42
CA THR A 148 7.40 10.71 -5.45
C THR A 148 6.88 11.88 -4.63
N GLY A 149 5.61 12.26 -4.83
CA GLY A 149 4.94 13.34 -4.09
C GLY A 149 3.57 13.66 -4.68
N GLY A 150 2.89 14.61 -4.08
CA GLY A 150 1.56 15.06 -4.46
C GLY A 150 0.48 14.73 -3.44
N THR A 151 -0.70 15.32 -3.63
CA THR A 151 -1.88 15.05 -2.81
C THR A 151 -2.96 14.42 -3.66
N PHE A 152 -3.48 13.28 -3.21
CA PHE A 152 -4.43 12.46 -3.96
C PHE A 152 -5.76 12.39 -3.18
N ASP A 153 -6.72 13.19 -3.61
CA ASP A 153 -8.11 13.16 -3.15
C ASP A 153 -8.97 12.33 -4.13
N CYS A 154 -8.34 11.39 -4.82
CA CYS A 154 -8.93 10.42 -5.72
C CYS A 154 -8.27 9.06 -5.58
N MET A 155 -8.93 8.01 -6.08
CA MET A 155 -8.40 6.65 -6.05
C MET A 155 -7.07 6.53 -6.82
N VAL A 156 -6.11 5.80 -6.25
CA VAL A 156 -4.85 5.45 -6.92
C VAL A 156 -4.76 3.95 -7.12
N MET A 157 -4.41 3.53 -8.34
CA MET A 157 -4.15 2.13 -8.68
C MET A 157 -2.71 1.93 -9.10
N GLY A 158 -1.99 1.09 -8.37
CA GLY A 158 -0.62 0.67 -8.66
C GLY A 158 -0.60 -0.72 -9.28
N MET A 159 -0.12 -0.83 -10.51
CA MET A 159 -0.07 -2.08 -11.24
C MET A 159 1.33 -2.36 -11.77
N ARG A 160 1.72 -3.64 -11.83
CA ARG A 160 2.99 -4.11 -12.42
C ARG A 160 4.23 -3.64 -11.64
N SER A 161 5.12 -2.83 -12.25
CA SER A 161 6.46 -2.53 -11.76
C SER A 161 6.65 -1.09 -11.28
N GLY A 162 5.57 -0.39 -10.96
CA GLY A 162 5.63 0.98 -10.44
C GLY A 162 5.87 1.03 -8.92
N ALA A 163 6.03 2.24 -8.40
CA ALA A 163 6.19 2.46 -6.97
C ALA A 163 5.56 3.77 -6.49
N ILE A 164 5.20 3.80 -5.21
CA ILE A 164 4.93 5.00 -4.43
C ILE A 164 6.11 5.17 -3.48
N GLU A 165 6.85 6.27 -3.63
CA GLU A 165 7.96 6.63 -2.76
C GLU A 165 7.53 7.63 -1.67
N ASP A 166 6.60 8.54 -2.02
CA ASP A 166 6.05 9.56 -1.12
C ASP A 166 4.74 10.14 -1.68
N GLY A 167 4.01 10.90 -0.87
CA GLY A 167 2.75 11.56 -1.19
C GLY A 167 1.71 11.43 -0.08
N THR A 168 0.61 12.16 -0.21
CA THR A 168 -0.53 12.08 0.70
C THR A 168 -1.74 11.54 -0.05
N PHE A 169 -2.29 10.43 0.42
CA PHE A 169 -3.39 9.70 -0.20
C PHE A 169 -4.61 9.72 0.72
N ASN A 170 -5.58 10.56 0.40
CA ASN A 170 -6.78 10.73 1.21
C ASN A 170 -7.89 9.72 0.85
N GLU A 171 -7.84 9.18 -0.37
CA GLU A 171 -8.75 8.16 -0.87
C GLU A 171 -8.06 6.80 -1.00
N SER A 172 -8.79 5.81 -1.52
CA SER A 172 -8.29 4.44 -1.59
C SER A 172 -7.09 4.26 -2.52
N VAL A 173 -6.14 3.43 -2.08
CA VAL A 173 -4.99 3.00 -2.88
C VAL A 173 -5.04 1.49 -3.05
N ASN A 174 -5.05 1.03 -4.31
CA ASN A 174 -5.06 -0.39 -4.65
C ASN A 174 -3.76 -0.75 -5.35
N ILE A 175 -2.98 -1.66 -4.80
CA ILE A 175 -1.73 -2.13 -5.40
C ILE A 175 -1.75 -3.62 -5.66
N PHE A 176 -1.05 -4.03 -6.73
CA PHE A 176 -1.00 -5.42 -7.17
C PHE A 176 0.45 -5.90 -7.30
N LYS A 177 0.60 -7.20 -7.50
CA LYS A 177 1.91 -7.88 -7.61
C LYS A 177 2.87 -7.13 -8.54
N GLY A 178 4.07 -6.89 -8.03
CA GLY A 178 5.15 -6.17 -8.72
C GLY A 178 5.17 -4.66 -8.46
N PHE A 179 4.14 -4.13 -7.79
CA PHE A 179 4.11 -2.74 -7.33
C PHE A 179 4.57 -2.63 -5.87
N ALA A 180 5.24 -1.53 -5.52
CA ALA A 180 5.74 -1.30 -4.17
C ALA A 180 5.22 0.02 -3.59
N ILE A 181 5.00 0.03 -2.28
CA ILE A 181 4.88 1.25 -1.46
C ILE A 181 6.11 1.32 -0.58
N ASN A 182 6.95 2.33 -0.79
CA ASN A 182 8.18 2.56 -0.04
C ASN A 182 8.04 3.69 0.99
N GLY A 183 7.04 4.56 0.82
CA GLY A 183 6.76 5.69 1.72
C GLY A 183 5.42 6.33 1.43
N GLY A 184 5.16 7.49 2.06
CA GLY A 184 3.93 8.26 1.92
C GLY A 184 2.98 8.12 3.12
N THR A 185 1.93 8.94 3.09
CA THR A 185 0.88 8.97 4.12
C THR A 185 -0.46 8.57 3.51
N PHE A 186 -1.07 7.51 4.02
CA PHE A 186 -2.31 6.93 3.53
C PHE A 186 -3.43 7.13 4.56
N ASN A 187 -4.30 8.10 4.30
CA ASN A 187 -5.47 8.38 5.14
C ASN A 187 -6.67 7.51 4.74
N GLY A 188 -6.76 7.15 3.45
CA GLY A 188 -7.76 6.23 2.93
C GLY A 188 -7.39 4.76 3.11
N GLU A 189 -8.27 3.87 2.62
CA GLU A 189 -8.03 2.43 2.65
C GLU A 189 -6.93 2.02 1.66
N VAL A 190 -6.04 1.12 2.08
CA VAL A 190 -5.04 0.52 1.19
C VAL A 190 -5.31 -0.96 0.99
N ASN A 191 -5.44 -1.38 -0.26
CA ASN A 191 -5.66 -2.76 -0.67
C ASN A 191 -4.43 -3.27 -1.43
N SER A 192 -3.65 -4.15 -0.81
CA SER A 192 -2.58 -4.88 -1.48
C SER A 192 -3.11 -6.23 -1.95
N GLY A 193 -3.52 -6.27 -3.21
CA GLY A 193 -4.15 -7.43 -3.85
C GLY A 193 -5.67 -7.50 -3.71
N ASN A 194 -6.25 -8.52 -4.33
CA ASN A 194 -7.67 -8.88 -4.24
C ASN A 194 -7.85 -10.38 -4.49
N SER A 195 -9.09 -10.87 -4.45
CA SER A 195 -9.41 -12.29 -4.63
C SER A 195 -8.87 -12.94 -5.92
N SER A 196 -8.49 -12.13 -6.92
CA SER A 196 -8.01 -12.60 -8.23
C SER A 196 -6.54 -12.28 -8.49
N ASN A 197 -5.95 -11.33 -7.74
CA ASN A 197 -4.60 -10.86 -7.96
C ASN A 197 -3.84 -10.76 -6.65
N LEU A 198 -2.63 -11.31 -6.62
CA LEU A 198 -1.73 -11.17 -5.48
C LEU A 198 -1.39 -9.70 -5.24
N GLY A 199 -1.11 -9.38 -3.97
CA GLY A 199 -0.71 -8.05 -3.54
C GLY A 199 0.72 -7.68 -3.93
N GLY A 200 1.00 -6.39 -3.86
CA GLY A 200 2.33 -5.81 -3.94
C GLY A 200 3.07 -5.88 -2.60
N SER A 201 4.21 -5.19 -2.54
CA SER A 201 5.04 -5.07 -1.33
C SER A 201 4.81 -3.73 -0.65
N ILE A 202 4.74 -3.74 0.67
CA ILE A 202 4.72 -2.56 1.53
C ILE A 202 6.05 -2.53 2.27
N CYS A 203 6.94 -1.61 1.91
CA CYS A 203 8.29 -1.50 2.45
C CYS A 203 8.44 -0.29 3.39
N GLY A 204 7.42 0.55 3.51
CA GLY A 204 7.39 1.73 4.36
C GLY A 204 6.09 2.51 4.23
N GLY A 205 6.01 3.66 4.89
CA GLY A 205 4.85 4.56 4.87
C GLY A 205 4.06 4.57 6.18
N THR A 206 3.12 5.51 6.27
CA THR A 206 2.21 5.67 7.41
C THR A 206 0.77 5.43 6.95
N PHE A 207 0.10 4.46 7.55
CA PHE A 207 -1.23 4.00 7.18
C PHE A 207 -2.22 4.33 8.29
N ASN A 208 -2.99 5.41 8.10
CA ASN A 208 -4.03 5.84 9.05
C ASN A 208 -5.35 5.12 8.80
N GLY A 209 -5.61 4.76 7.54
CA GLY A 209 -6.79 4.01 7.13
C GLY A 209 -6.62 2.49 7.31
N ARG A 210 -7.67 1.76 6.94
CA ARG A 210 -7.66 0.29 6.93
C ARG A 210 -6.68 -0.24 5.87
N MET A 211 -5.99 -1.33 6.20
CA MET A 211 -5.10 -2.06 5.30
C MET A 211 -5.60 -3.49 5.07
N GLN A 212 -5.80 -3.87 3.81
CA GLN A 212 -6.01 -5.27 3.40
C GLN A 212 -4.75 -5.76 2.70
N ASN A 213 -4.09 -6.79 3.25
CA ASN A 213 -2.85 -7.32 2.72
C ASN A 213 -3.00 -8.72 2.16
N GLN A 214 -2.79 -8.89 0.87
CA GLN A 214 -2.61 -10.18 0.19
C GLN A 214 -1.24 -10.28 -0.48
N GLY A 215 -0.32 -9.42 -0.07
CA GLY A 215 1.08 -9.37 -0.45
C GLY A 215 2.00 -9.51 0.75
N THR A 216 3.05 -8.71 0.79
CA THR A 216 4.01 -8.69 1.88
C THR A 216 4.10 -7.31 2.50
N ILE A 217 3.97 -7.23 3.83
CA ILE A 217 4.33 -6.06 4.61
C ILE A 217 5.73 -6.32 5.18
N GLU A 218 6.71 -5.56 4.73
CA GLU A 218 8.10 -5.63 5.19
C GLU A 218 8.38 -4.59 6.28
N ASP A 219 7.78 -3.39 6.15
CA ASP A 219 7.90 -2.29 7.11
C ASP A 219 6.73 -1.31 6.94
N GLY A 220 6.61 -0.33 7.84
CA GLY A 220 5.60 0.72 7.85
C GLY A 220 4.98 0.92 9.22
N VAL A 221 4.23 2.02 9.38
CA VAL A 221 3.49 2.33 10.61
C VAL A 221 1.99 2.28 10.33
N PHE A 222 1.28 1.39 11.00
CA PHE A 222 -0.14 1.12 10.80
C PHE A 222 -0.96 1.55 12.02
N HIS A 223 -1.76 2.60 11.86
CA HIS A 223 -2.68 3.09 12.89
C HIS A 223 -4.09 2.51 12.72
N GLY A 224 -4.47 2.18 11.48
CA GLY A 224 -5.74 1.52 11.18
C GLY A 224 -5.70 0.00 11.35
N THR A 225 -6.85 -0.63 11.15
CA THR A 225 -6.96 -2.10 11.16
C THR A 225 -6.19 -2.72 10.00
N VAL A 226 -5.40 -3.75 10.27
CA VAL A 226 -4.72 -4.56 9.25
C VAL A 226 -5.38 -5.93 9.15
N GLN A 227 -5.80 -6.29 7.94
CA GLN A 227 -6.29 -7.62 7.58
C GLN A 227 -5.22 -8.32 6.75
N ASN A 228 -4.51 -9.28 7.36
CA ASN A 228 -3.45 -10.05 6.72
C ASN A 228 -4.00 -11.35 6.16
N ALA A 229 -4.09 -11.44 4.87
CA ALA A 229 -4.95 -12.25 4.04
C ALA A 229 -6.46 -11.99 4.34
N SER A 230 -7.31 -12.03 3.37
CA SER A 230 -8.75 -11.99 3.58
C SER A 230 -9.41 -13.05 2.70
N ASN A 231 -10.29 -13.85 3.32
CA ASN A 231 -11.25 -14.71 2.60
C ASN A 231 -10.64 -15.62 1.51
N ASN A 232 -9.78 -16.57 1.89
CA ASN A 232 -9.35 -17.70 1.04
C ASN A 232 -8.55 -17.36 -0.24
N ALA A 233 -7.99 -16.17 -0.39
CA ALA A 233 -7.41 -15.74 -1.66
C ALA A 233 -5.91 -15.44 -1.61
N GLY A 234 -5.13 -16.14 -0.82
CA GLY A 234 -3.68 -16.02 -0.84
C GLY A 234 -3.07 -15.73 0.53
N ALA A 235 -1.82 -16.09 0.69
CA ALA A 235 -1.08 -15.95 1.93
C ALA A 235 -0.55 -14.53 2.07
N GLY A 236 -1.25 -13.67 2.82
CA GLY A 236 -0.68 -12.41 3.30
C GLY A 236 0.50 -12.68 4.23
N ALA A 237 1.57 -11.91 4.11
CA ALA A 237 2.73 -12.02 4.97
C ALA A 237 3.03 -10.68 5.68
N ILE A 238 3.28 -10.75 6.97
CA ILE A 238 3.84 -9.64 7.77
C ILE A 238 5.25 -10.08 8.18
N ALA A 239 6.26 -9.40 7.63
CA ALA A 239 7.66 -9.64 7.89
C ALA A 239 8.29 -8.56 8.79
N GLY A 240 7.62 -7.42 8.99
CA GLY A 240 8.06 -6.31 9.83
C GLY A 240 6.97 -5.26 9.98
N GLY A 241 7.33 -4.09 10.50
CA GLY A 241 6.46 -2.94 10.70
C GLY A 241 5.98 -2.74 12.13
N THR A 242 5.35 -1.60 12.36
CA THR A 242 4.77 -1.20 13.66
C THR A 242 3.25 -1.08 13.53
N PHE A 243 2.53 -1.85 14.31
CA PHE A 243 1.08 -1.95 14.28
C PHE A 243 0.51 -1.39 15.58
N ASN A 244 -0.18 -0.25 15.47
CA ASN A 244 -0.85 0.43 16.58
C ASN A 244 -2.38 0.24 16.53
N GLY A 245 -2.88 -0.49 15.53
CA GLY A 245 -4.28 -0.85 15.35
C GLY A 245 -4.52 -2.35 15.48
N TYR A 246 -5.76 -2.75 15.31
CA TYR A 246 -6.18 -4.14 15.31
C TYR A 246 -5.57 -4.93 14.15
N VAL A 247 -5.10 -6.15 14.39
CA VAL A 247 -4.55 -7.02 13.35
C VAL A 247 -5.29 -8.35 13.29
N ASN A 248 -5.88 -8.65 12.13
CA ASN A 248 -6.43 -9.97 11.81
C ASN A 248 -5.43 -10.74 10.94
N ASN A 249 -4.85 -11.80 11.48
CA ASN A 249 -4.02 -12.74 10.74
C ASN A 249 -4.87 -13.96 10.37
N TYR A 250 -5.45 -13.95 9.17
CA TYR A 250 -6.38 -14.99 8.73
C TYR A 250 -5.68 -16.32 8.43
N ASP A 251 -6.47 -17.38 8.25
CA ASP A 251 -5.97 -18.70 7.89
C ASP A 251 -5.10 -18.65 6.62
N GLY A 252 -3.98 -19.37 6.65
CA GLY A 252 -2.96 -19.33 5.59
C GLY A 252 -2.01 -18.14 5.62
N ALA A 253 -2.29 -17.09 6.39
CA ALA A 253 -1.40 -15.93 6.54
C ALA A 253 -0.33 -16.15 7.61
N VAL A 254 0.79 -15.42 7.48
CA VAL A 254 1.94 -15.57 8.37
C VAL A 254 2.38 -14.22 8.92
N ILE A 255 2.59 -14.17 10.23
CA ILE A 255 3.32 -13.10 10.91
C ILE A 255 4.70 -13.65 11.28
N SER A 256 5.76 -13.12 10.66
CA SER A 256 7.14 -13.54 10.91
C SER A 256 7.90 -12.59 11.82
N SER A 257 7.52 -11.32 11.86
CA SER A 257 8.10 -10.26 12.69
C SER A 257 7.14 -9.07 12.75
N GLY A 258 7.52 -8.02 13.46
CA GLY A 258 6.78 -6.78 13.67
C GLY A 258 6.60 -6.46 15.14
N THR A 259 6.24 -5.21 15.43
CA THR A 259 5.92 -4.73 16.78
C THR A 259 4.43 -4.37 16.82
N PHE A 260 3.70 -5.02 17.71
CA PHE A 260 2.25 -4.87 17.86
C PHE A 260 1.98 -4.18 19.19
N ASN A 261 1.51 -2.93 19.14
CA ASN A 261 1.32 -2.09 20.30
C ASN A 261 -0.16 -1.89 20.62
N ASP A 262 -0.43 -1.59 21.88
CA ASP A 262 -1.75 -1.15 22.31
C ASP A 262 -2.02 0.28 21.81
N GLY A 263 -2.84 0.41 20.80
CA GLY A 263 -3.28 1.67 20.20
C GLY A 263 -4.60 2.19 20.76
N GLY A 264 -5.15 1.58 21.82
CA GLY A 264 -6.41 2.00 22.46
C GLY A 264 -7.38 0.88 22.74
N GLU A 265 -8.61 1.22 23.13
CA GLU A 265 -9.65 0.26 23.53
C GLU A 265 -9.99 -0.75 22.42
N ASN A 266 -10.05 -2.02 22.78
CA ASN A 266 -10.43 -3.17 21.94
C ASN A 266 -9.45 -3.51 20.81
N ASN A 267 -8.21 -3.09 20.88
CA ASN A 267 -7.18 -3.56 19.98
C ASN A 267 -6.61 -4.91 20.45
N ASN A 268 -6.43 -5.83 19.54
CA ASN A 268 -5.72 -7.10 19.75
C ASN A 268 -5.20 -7.64 18.40
N VAL A 269 -4.44 -8.72 18.47
CA VAL A 269 -4.11 -9.54 17.31
C VAL A 269 -4.97 -10.80 17.35
N THR A 270 -5.87 -10.95 16.39
CA THR A 270 -6.57 -12.21 16.18
C THR A 270 -5.78 -13.04 15.18
N ASN A 271 -5.35 -14.23 15.60
CA ASN A 271 -4.55 -15.12 14.77
C ASN A 271 -5.30 -16.42 14.46
N ASP A 272 -5.78 -16.56 13.25
CA ASP A 272 -6.27 -17.83 12.68
C ASP A 272 -5.20 -18.50 11.79
N GLY A 273 -4.13 -17.77 11.46
CA GLY A 273 -2.99 -18.22 10.67
C GLY A 273 -1.82 -18.70 11.51
N THR A 274 -0.60 -18.29 11.14
CA THR A 274 0.62 -18.69 11.85
C THR A 274 1.41 -17.47 12.32
N ILE A 275 1.77 -17.45 13.61
CA ILE A 275 2.73 -16.51 14.18
C ILE A 275 4.06 -17.23 14.37
N ARG A 276 5.14 -16.74 13.74
CA ARG A 276 6.51 -17.27 13.86
C ARG A 276 7.45 -16.35 14.62
N GLY A 277 7.11 -15.09 14.79
CA GLY A 277 7.92 -14.09 15.49
C GLY A 277 7.14 -12.80 15.68
N GLY A 278 7.82 -11.77 16.20
CA GLY A 278 7.28 -10.47 16.51
C GLY A 278 7.25 -10.17 18.01
N GLU A 279 7.02 -8.91 18.34
CA GLU A 279 6.84 -8.42 19.71
C GLU A 279 5.41 -7.95 19.89
N PHE A 280 4.67 -8.60 20.78
CA PHE A 280 3.26 -8.36 21.03
C PHE A 280 3.09 -7.68 22.40
N ASN A 281 2.94 -6.37 22.37
CA ASN A 281 2.62 -5.53 23.56
C ASN A 281 1.11 -5.37 23.74
N ILE A 282 0.34 -6.14 23.01
CA ILE A 282 -1.12 -6.17 22.95
C ILE A 282 -1.61 -7.60 23.07
N GLY A 283 -2.87 -7.78 23.44
CA GLY A 283 -3.48 -9.10 23.56
C GLY A 283 -3.46 -9.90 22.26
N VAL A 284 -3.30 -11.22 22.37
CA VAL A 284 -3.34 -12.15 21.24
C VAL A 284 -4.39 -13.22 21.46
N ASP A 285 -5.38 -13.26 20.56
CA ASP A 285 -6.37 -14.33 20.48
C ASP A 285 -5.93 -15.33 19.40
N ASN A 286 -5.40 -16.48 19.83
CA ASN A 286 -4.86 -17.50 18.93
C ASN A 286 -5.88 -18.57 18.61
N GLY A 287 -6.42 -18.54 17.41
CA GLY A 287 -7.24 -19.59 16.81
C GLY A 287 -6.45 -20.51 15.84
N GLY A 288 -5.17 -20.17 15.56
CA GLY A 288 -4.27 -20.88 14.66
C GLY A 288 -3.05 -21.44 15.38
N ALA A 289 -1.84 -21.13 14.87
CA ALA A 289 -0.59 -21.65 15.42
C ALA A 289 0.38 -20.52 15.83
N ILE A 290 1.02 -20.70 16.99
CA ILE A 290 2.20 -19.93 17.44
C ILE A 290 3.37 -20.90 17.42
N GLU A 291 4.34 -20.71 16.48
CA GLU A 291 5.39 -21.72 16.20
C GLU A 291 6.81 -21.17 16.39
N GLY A 292 7.09 -20.03 16.69
CA GLY A 292 8.45 -19.48 16.62
C GLY A 292 8.92 -18.81 17.89
N GLN A 293 9.66 -17.72 17.73
CA GLN A 293 10.30 -16.98 18.80
C GLN A 293 9.59 -15.60 19.05
N GLY A 294 8.27 -15.56 18.93
CA GLY A 294 7.50 -14.37 19.30
C GLY A 294 7.63 -14.06 20.79
N VAL A 295 7.61 -12.76 21.12
CA VAL A 295 7.60 -12.26 22.50
C VAL A 295 6.22 -11.68 22.78
N PHE A 296 5.53 -12.23 23.77
CA PHE A 296 4.16 -11.87 24.13
C PHE A 296 4.17 -11.22 25.51
N ASN A 297 4.08 -9.89 25.53
CA ASN A 297 4.13 -9.08 26.75
C ASN A 297 2.76 -8.81 27.35
N ALA A 298 1.68 -9.15 26.63
CA ALA A 298 0.30 -8.99 27.06
C ALA A 298 -0.43 -10.33 27.07
N TYR A 299 -1.70 -10.33 27.49
CA TYR A 299 -2.57 -11.50 27.59
C TYR A 299 -2.61 -12.32 26.29
N VAL A 300 -2.58 -13.65 26.43
CA VAL A 300 -2.74 -14.59 25.32
C VAL A 300 -3.86 -15.58 25.62
N GLN A 301 -4.83 -15.65 24.73
CA GLN A 301 -5.84 -16.69 24.71
C GLN A 301 -5.51 -17.69 23.60
N ASN A 302 -5.24 -18.94 23.96
CA ASN A 302 -4.98 -20.02 23.01
C ASN A 302 -6.25 -20.88 22.85
N GLY A 303 -6.97 -20.65 21.78
CA GLY A 303 -8.28 -21.24 21.51
C GLY A 303 -9.44 -20.40 22.04
N TYR A 304 -10.62 -20.73 21.57
CA TYR A 304 -11.86 -20.05 21.98
C TYR A 304 -12.72 -21.00 22.80
N MET A 305 -13.38 -20.46 23.84
CA MET A 305 -14.46 -21.17 24.51
C MET A 305 -15.68 -21.15 23.59
N ARG A 306 -15.76 -22.07 22.62
CA ARG A 306 -16.94 -22.23 21.77
C ARG A 306 -17.88 -23.29 22.34
N PHE A 307 -19.17 -23.01 22.26
CA PHE A 307 -20.22 -23.95 22.63
C PHE A 307 -20.42 -25.09 21.60
N ASP A 308 -19.68 -25.07 20.49
CA ASP A 308 -19.74 -26.09 19.43
C ASP A 308 -18.50 -26.99 19.47
N PRO A 309 -18.65 -28.24 19.93
CA PRO A 309 -17.55 -29.21 20.01
C PRO A 309 -17.05 -29.71 18.63
N ASP A 310 -17.79 -29.42 17.55
CA ASP A 310 -17.45 -29.89 16.20
C ASP A 310 -16.53 -28.92 15.43
N GLU A 311 -16.35 -27.67 15.88
CA GLU A 311 -15.36 -26.74 15.34
C GLU A 311 -13.98 -26.94 16.01
N ASN A 312 -13.36 -28.10 15.78
CA ASN A 312 -12.05 -28.47 16.31
C ASN A 312 -10.93 -27.77 15.52
N ARG A 313 -10.80 -26.43 15.63
CA ARG A 313 -9.58 -25.75 15.22
C ARG A 313 -8.49 -26.13 16.22
N SER A 314 -7.45 -26.81 15.76
CA SER A 314 -6.31 -27.19 16.59
C SER A 314 -5.43 -25.97 16.86
N CYS A 315 -5.86 -25.12 17.80
CA CYS A 315 -5.06 -24.00 18.26
C CYS A 315 -3.83 -24.49 18.99
N THR A 316 -2.63 -24.15 18.53
CA THR A 316 -1.39 -24.68 19.08
C THR A 316 -0.39 -23.60 19.45
N ILE A 317 0.30 -23.80 20.57
CA ILE A 317 1.51 -23.06 20.95
C ILE A 317 2.66 -24.05 20.97
N LYS A 318 3.62 -23.91 20.03
CA LYS A 318 4.82 -24.76 19.91
C LYS A 318 6.09 -24.03 20.34
N GLY A 319 6.03 -22.72 20.57
CA GLY A 319 7.18 -21.89 20.96
C GLY A 319 6.75 -20.49 21.35
N GLY A 320 7.74 -19.62 21.61
CA GLY A 320 7.54 -18.23 22.03
C GLY A 320 7.94 -17.99 23.48
N THR A 321 8.08 -16.71 23.82
CA THR A 321 8.32 -16.25 25.19
C THR A 321 7.10 -15.44 25.63
N PHE A 322 6.47 -15.87 26.70
CA PHE A 322 5.24 -15.31 27.22
C PHE A 322 5.52 -14.63 28.57
N ASN A 323 5.60 -13.32 28.53
CA ASN A 323 5.88 -12.47 29.72
C ASN A 323 4.59 -12.00 30.40
N SER A 324 3.42 -12.35 29.84
CA SER A 324 2.11 -11.99 30.41
C SER A 324 1.87 -12.66 31.75
N ASP A 325 1.12 -12.00 32.65
CA ASP A 325 0.76 -12.54 33.96
C ASP A 325 -0.17 -13.77 33.86
N GLU A 326 -0.96 -13.88 32.79
CA GLU A 326 -1.91 -14.95 32.60
C GLU A 326 -2.08 -15.34 31.12
N ILE A 327 -2.21 -16.65 30.89
CA ILE A 327 -2.53 -17.24 29.59
C ILE A 327 -3.72 -18.17 29.78
N ASP A 328 -4.78 -17.97 28.98
CA ASP A 328 -5.89 -18.90 28.90
C ASP A 328 -5.67 -19.94 27.79
N ASN A 329 -5.59 -21.21 28.17
CA ASN A 329 -5.39 -22.29 27.19
C ASN A 329 -6.63 -23.18 27.07
N PHE A 330 -7.24 -23.17 25.89
CA PHE A 330 -8.31 -24.11 25.48
C PHE A 330 -7.83 -25.05 24.38
N GLY A 331 -6.65 -24.78 23.78
CA GLY A 331 -6.01 -25.58 22.75
C GLY A 331 -4.91 -26.49 23.28
N THR A 332 -3.82 -26.62 22.54
CA THR A 332 -2.66 -27.42 22.91
C THR A 332 -1.41 -26.55 23.07
N ILE A 333 -0.70 -26.73 24.18
CA ILE A 333 0.64 -26.16 24.40
C ILE A 333 1.64 -27.30 24.29
N GLU A 334 2.51 -27.26 23.28
CA GLU A 334 3.59 -28.23 23.03
C GLU A 334 4.97 -27.68 23.43
N GLY A 335 5.12 -26.36 23.58
CA GLY A 335 6.38 -25.71 23.94
C GLY A 335 6.20 -24.24 24.27
N GLY A 336 7.30 -23.54 24.55
CA GLY A 336 7.36 -22.12 24.93
C GLY A 336 7.93 -21.89 26.33
N THR A 337 8.28 -20.64 26.61
CA THR A 337 8.72 -20.21 27.94
C THR A 337 7.66 -19.26 28.50
N PHE A 338 7.20 -19.57 29.73
CA PHE A 338 6.06 -18.90 30.36
C PHE A 338 6.49 -18.31 31.70
N SER A 339 6.34 -16.99 31.87
CA SER A 339 6.63 -16.29 33.14
C SER A 339 5.41 -16.19 34.06
N GLY A 340 4.22 -16.23 33.48
CA GLY A 340 2.95 -16.09 34.22
C GLY A 340 2.22 -17.40 34.45
N LYS A 341 0.99 -17.25 34.95
CA LYS A 341 0.08 -18.37 35.24
C LYS A 341 -0.59 -18.86 33.96
N ILE A 342 -0.67 -20.18 33.79
CA ILE A 342 -1.45 -20.80 32.72
C ILE A 342 -2.75 -21.35 33.32
N LEU A 343 -3.88 -20.81 32.86
CA LEU A 343 -5.21 -21.35 33.12
C LEU A 343 -5.58 -22.29 31.97
N SER A 344 -5.45 -23.61 32.20
CA SER A 344 -5.65 -24.57 31.10
C SER A 344 -6.94 -25.37 31.28
N ARG A 345 -7.73 -25.39 30.22
CA ARG A 345 -8.83 -26.34 29.98
C ARG A 345 -8.52 -27.23 28.76
N GLY A 346 -7.40 -26.98 28.09
CA GLY A 346 -6.85 -27.75 26.98
C GLY A 346 -5.74 -28.69 27.42
N VAL A 347 -4.83 -29.01 26.50
CA VAL A 347 -3.70 -29.93 26.72
C VAL A 347 -2.41 -29.14 26.92
N ILE A 348 -1.61 -29.54 27.92
CA ILE A 348 -0.22 -29.08 28.08
C ILE A 348 0.66 -30.29 27.94
N ALA A 349 1.40 -30.38 26.83
CA ALA A 349 2.32 -31.49 26.51
C ALA A 349 3.79 -31.08 26.69
N GLY A 350 4.12 -29.80 26.79
CA GLY A 350 5.48 -29.28 26.96
C GLY A 350 5.49 -27.79 27.31
N GLY A 351 6.68 -27.23 27.46
CA GLY A 351 6.96 -25.84 27.84
C GLY A 351 7.72 -25.75 29.17
N ALA A 352 8.29 -24.56 29.43
CA ALA A 352 9.08 -24.26 30.62
C ALA A 352 8.70 -22.91 31.22
#